data_5e88ad7a334b079949f33bc7d06e8b54
#
_entry.id   5e88ad7a334b079949f33bc7d06e8b54
#
_cell.length_a   1.000
_cell.length_b   1.000
_cell.length_c   1.000
_cell.angle_alpha   90.00
_cell.angle_beta   90.00
_cell.angle_gamma   90.00
#
_symmetry.space_group_name_H-M   'P 1'
#
loop_
_entity.id
_entity.type
_entity.pdbx_description
1 polymer ?
#
loop_
_entity_poly.entity_id
_entity_poly.type
_entity_poly.pdbx_seq_one_letter_code
_entity_poly.pdbx_strand_id
1 'polypeptide(L)'
;MSHANRTPGAGPARRGTRWERYRVTYPFSAKDQAGLWGLIVGIVALALLLGWALEMRGGTVIVLAIPFIISWYENRRTAFQFDAASVRFGQALLPWQDVTEFVVATPDAEHALIGARLRSGATPPTDPTLAPHHPAMPAPFHVAVPRGKFDLDKMVRKVRKYAPPHLQIVVAEPSGERVASQAG
;
A
#
# COMPACT_ATOMS: atom_id res chain seq x y z
N MET A 1 -41.70 -32.53 14.69
CA MET A 1 -40.76 -32.54 13.58
C MET A 1 -40.11 -31.17 13.48
N SER A 2 -38.93 -31.01 14.09
CA SER A 2 -38.19 -29.74 14.11
C SER A 2 -37.15 -29.73 13.02
N HIS A 3 -37.31 -28.83 12.04
CA HIS A 3 -36.29 -28.57 11.03
C HIS A 3 -35.22 -27.67 11.60
N ALA A 4 -34.06 -28.25 11.90
CA ALA A 4 -32.86 -27.51 12.27
C ALA A 4 -32.34 -26.73 11.03
N ASN A 5 -32.44 -25.41 11.14
CA ASN A 5 -31.92 -24.45 10.15
C ASN A 5 -30.36 -24.44 10.27
N ARG A 6 -29.66 -25.15 9.38
CA ARG A 6 -28.21 -25.12 9.28
C ARG A 6 -27.80 -23.83 8.60
N THR A 7 -27.26 -22.91 9.36
CA THR A 7 -26.54 -21.74 8.85
C THR A 7 -25.36 -22.21 7.97
N PRO A 8 -25.22 -21.74 6.72
CA PRO A 8 -24.07 -22.08 5.90
C PRO A 8 -22.80 -21.54 6.56
N GLY A 9 -21.94 -22.46 7.00
CA GLY A 9 -20.68 -22.13 7.62
C GLY A 9 -19.81 -21.26 6.69
N ALA A 10 -19.37 -20.13 7.19
CA ALA A 10 -18.34 -19.33 6.57
C ALA A 10 -17.11 -20.23 6.37
N GLY A 11 -16.81 -20.58 5.13
CA GLY A 11 -15.64 -21.35 4.78
C GLY A 11 -14.38 -20.63 5.30
N PRO A 12 -13.35 -21.38 5.71
CA PRO A 12 -12.14 -20.78 6.24
C PRO A 12 -11.54 -19.83 5.19
N ALA A 13 -11.38 -18.56 5.57
CA ALA A 13 -10.66 -17.58 4.77
C ALA A 13 -9.33 -18.20 4.37
N ARG A 14 -9.07 -18.37 3.07
CA ARG A 14 -7.82 -18.89 2.54
C ARG A 14 -6.71 -17.97 3.05
N ARG A 15 -5.96 -18.44 4.03
CA ARG A 15 -4.74 -17.76 4.53
C ARG A 15 -3.74 -17.71 3.38
N GLY A 16 -3.79 -16.63 2.62
CA GLY A 16 -2.72 -16.30 1.70
C GLY A 16 -1.43 -16.16 2.50
N THR A 17 -0.35 -16.73 1.98
CA THR A 17 0.96 -16.62 2.63
C THR A 17 1.32 -15.14 2.78
N ARG A 18 1.82 -14.75 3.95
CA ARG A 18 2.17 -13.37 4.37
C ARG A 18 3.08 -12.62 3.37
N TRP A 19 3.59 -13.28 2.37
CA TRP A 19 4.54 -12.76 1.38
C TRP A 19 3.90 -12.25 0.08
N GLU A 20 2.64 -12.60 -0.20
CA GLU A 20 1.96 -12.15 -1.40
C GLU A 20 1.22 -10.83 -1.12
N ARG A 21 1.90 -9.71 -1.30
CA ARG A 21 1.34 -8.37 -1.17
C ARG A 21 1.15 -7.74 -2.55
N TYR A 22 0.10 -6.95 -2.70
CA TYR A 22 0.04 -5.98 -3.79
C TYR A 22 0.61 -4.67 -3.26
N ARG A 23 1.61 -4.13 -3.94
CA ARG A 23 2.29 -2.92 -3.49
C ARG A 23 2.59 -2.02 -4.67
N VAL A 24 2.26 -0.75 -4.53
CA VAL A 24 2.66 0.33 -5.44
C VAL A 24 3.48 1.33 -4.65
N THR A 25 4.64 1.68 -5.16
CA THR A 25 5.57 2.62 -4.51
C THR A 25 5.72 3.88 -5.33
N TYR A 26 5.95 5.01 -4.65
CA TYR A 26 6.35 6.25 -5.30
C TYR A 26 7.68 6.06 -6.07
N PRO A 27 7.88 6.78 -7.19
CA PRO A 27 9.15 6.76 -7.90
C PRO A 27 10.27 7.31 -7.01
N PHE A 28 11.50 6.90 -7.28
CA PHE A 28 12.67 7.56 -6.69
C PHE A 28 12.81 8.94 -7.30
N SER A 29 12.75 9.99 -6.48
CA SER A 29 13.30 11.26 -6.89
C SER A 29 14.84 11.20 -6.84
N ALA A 30 15.52 11.99 -7.65
CA ALA A 30 16.99 12.06 -7.62
C ALA A 30 17.49 12.48 -6.22
N LYS A 31 16.74 13.36 -5.53
CA LYS A 31 17.04 13.79 -4.15
C LYS A 31 16.93 12.65 -3.15
N ASP A 32 15.89 11.81 -3.27
CA ASP A 32 15.70 10.67 -2.39
C ASP A 32 16.79 9.62 -2.58
N GLN A 33 17.21 9.41 -3.83
CA GLN A 33 18.29 8.50 -4.17
C GLN A 33 19.63 9.01 -3.61
N ALA A 34 19.93 10.29 -3.79
CA ALA A 34 21.13 10.91 -3.22
C ALA A 34 21.13 10.86 -1.69
N GLY A 35 19.96 11.12 -1.04
CA GLY A 35 19.81 11.03 0.40
C GLY A 35 20.04 9.61 0.93
N LEU A 36 19.49 8.59 0.28
CA LEU A 36 19.71 7.19 0.64
C LEU A 36 21.18 6.77 0.51
N TRP A 37 21.80 7.11 -0.63
CA TRP A 37 23.23 6.81 -0.82
C TRP A 37 24.12 7.56 0.15
N GLY A 38 23.82 8.84 0.42
CA GLY A 38 24.55 9.63 1.43
C GLY A 38 24.45 9.01 2.82
N LEU A 39 23.26 8.53 3.22
CA LEU A 39 23.05 7.83 4.49
C LEU A 39 23.86 6.52 4.56
N ILE A 40 23.81 5.70 3.51
CA ILE A 40 24.54 4.42 3.46
C ILE A 40 26.05 4.66 3.54
N VAL A 41 26.57 5.59 2.74
CA VAL A 41 28.00 5.96 2.74
C VAL A 41 28.42 6.51 4.10
N GLY A 42 27.60 7.37 4.71
CA GLY A 42 27.85 7.92 6.04
C GLY A 42 27.93 6.85 7.13
N ILE A 43 27.02 5.87 7.10
CA ILE A 43 27.02 4.74 8.04
C ILE A 43 28.24 3.85 7.84
N VAL A 44 28.61 3.55 6.60
CA VAL A 44 29.80 2.75 6.31
C VAL A 44 31.08 3.48 6.76
N ALA A 45 31.19 4.79 6.47
CA ALA A 45 32.34 5.58 6.90
C ALA A 45 32.45 5.64 8.44
N LEU A 46 31.32 5.85 9.12
CA LEU A 46 31.28 5.84 10.60
C LEU A 46 31.69 4.46 11.15
N ALA A 47 31.23 3.36 10.53
CA ALA A 47 31.62 2.00 10.90
C ALA A 47 33.10 1.75 10.79
N LEU A 48 33.70 2.21 9.69
CA LEU A 48 35.14 2.09 9.48
C LEU A 48 35.95 2.91 10.49
N LEU A 49 35.52 4.14 10.77
CA LEU A 49 36.14 5.01 11.77
C LEU A 49 36.09 4.41 13.17
N LEU A 50 34.92 3.91 13.60
CA LEU A 50 34.76 3.29 14.90
C LEU A 50 35.54 1.97 14.99
N GLY A 51 35.55 1.17 13.92
CA GLY A 51 36.34 -0.07 13.85
C GLY A 51 37.84 0.19 14.01
N TRP A 52 38.33 1.25 13.38
CA TRP A 52 39.73 1.67 13.47
C TRP A 52 40.07 2.26 14.85
N ALA A 53 39.20 3.18 15.37
CA ALA A 53 39.46 3.90 16.63
C ALA A 53 39.33 3.01 17.88
N LEU A 54 38.48 1.99 17.85
CA LEU A 54 38.16 1.14 19.00
C LEU A 54 38.79 -0.26 18.91
N GLU A 55 39.62 -0.52 17.89
CA GLU A 55 40.16 -1.86 17.60
C GLU A 55 39.12 -2.98 17.66
N MET A 56 37.85 -2.59 17.55
CA MET A 56 36.73 -3.51 17.69
C MET A 56 36.44 -4.19 16.35
N ARG A 57 36.30 -5.50 16.37
CA ARG A 57 35.75 -6.33 15.25
C ARG A 57 34.26 -6.02 14.97
N GLY A 58 33.74 -4.90 15.48
CA GLY A 58 32.32 -4.51 15.44
C GLY A 58 31.78 -4.01 14.09
N GLY A 59 32.61 -3.88 13.06
CA GLY A 59 32.14 -3.45 11.72
C GLY A 59 31.05 -4.34 11.13
N THR A 60 31.00 -5.60 11.51
CA THR A 60 29.97 -6.56 11.06
C THR A 60 28.56 -6.21 11.53
N VAL A 61 28.41 -5.64 12.73
CA VAL A 61 27.09 -5.30 13.30
C VAL A 61 26.44 -4.15 12.51
N ILE A 62 27.24 -3.22 12.02
CA ILE A 62 26.73 -2.05 11.28
C ILE A 62 26.27 -2.45 9.88
N VAL A 63 26.95 -3.39 9.24
CA VAL A 63 26.54 -3.92 7.94
C VAL A 63 25.16 -4.63 8.05
N LEU A 64 24.85 -5.24 9.18
CA LEU A 64 23.54 -5.86 9.43
C LEU A 64 22.41 -4.82 9.54
N ALA A 65 22.69 -3.55 9.80
CA ALA A 65 21.69 -2.49 9.83
C ALA A 65 21.23 -2.05 8.42
N ILE A 66 22.03 -2.27 7.39
CA ILE A 66 21.73 -1.84 6.02
C ILE A 66 20.39 -2.38 5.51
N PRO A 67 20.06 -3.68 5.61
CA PRO A 67 18.78 -4.22 5.17
C PRO A 67 17.59 -3.61 5.92
N PHE A 68 17.76 -3.26 7.21
CA PHE A 68 16.72 -2.58 7.98
C PHE A 68 16.48 -1.16 7.49
N ILE A 69 17.54 -0.43 7.15
CA ILE A 69 17.46 0.93 6.60
C ILE A 69 16.78 0.91 5.24
N ILE A 70 17.17 -0.01 4.37
CA ILE A 70 16.55 -0.19 3.06
C ILE A 70 15.06 -0.53 3.22
N SER A 71 14.73 -1.50 4.08
CA SER A 71 13.35 -1.90 4.34
C SER A 71 12.51 -0.76 4.92
N TRP A 72 13.06 0.03 5.86
CA TRP A 72 12.40 1.20 6.43
C TRP A 72 12.16 2.28 5.38
N TYR A 73 13.14 2.54 4.54
CA TYR A 73 13.05 3.51 3.47
C TYR A 73 12.03 3.10 2.42
N GLU A 74 12.05 1.84 1.98
CA GLU A 74 11.03 1.29 1.09
C GLU A 74 9.63 1.36 1.68
N ASN A 75 9.49 1.12 2.98
CA ASN A 75 8.22 1.16 3.66
C ASN A 75 7.63 2.58 3.68
N ARG A 76 8.45 3.61 3.85
CA ARG A 76 8.04 5.02 3.76
C ARG A 76 7.56 5.43 2.37
N ARG A 77 8.03 4.75 1.33
CA ARG A 77 7.68 5.03 -0.06
C ARG A 77 6.49 4.24 -0.58
N THR A 78 5.88 3.44 0.26
CA THR A 78 4.68 2.72 -0.13
C THR A 78 3.54 3.71 -0.28
N ALA A 79 3.05 3.89 -1.51
CA ALA A 79 1.88 4.71 -1.79
C ALA A 79 0.60 3.94 -1.47
N PHE A 80 0.52 2.71 -1.95
CA PHE A 80 -0.64 1.86 -1.78
C PHE A 80 -0.20 0.39 -1.62
N GLN A 81 -0.76 -0.29 -0.65
CA GLN A 81 -0.49 -1.70 -0.39
C GLN A 81 -1.69 -2.35 0.24
N PHE A 82 -1.93 -3.61 -0.08
CA PHE A 82 -2.86 -4.43 0.70
C PHE A 82 -2.38 -5.87 0.79
N ASP A 83 -2.84 -6.54 1.83
CA ASP A 83 -2.62 -7.95 2.11
C ASP A 83 -3.92 -8.59 2.68
N ALA A 84 -3.84 -9.81 3.18
CA ALA A 84 -5.01 -10.51 3.71
C ALA A 84 -5.62 -9.87 4.98
N ALA A 85 -4.89 -9.01 5.68
CA ALA A 85 -5.32 -8.44 6.97
C ALA A 85 -5.83 -7.00 6.83
N SER A 86 -5.23 -6.21 5.94
CA SER A 86 -5.41 -4.77 5.90
C SER A 86 -5.08 -4.15 4.56
N VAL A 87 -5.48 -2.90 4.41
CA VAL A 87 -5.06 -2.03 3.31
C VAL A 87 -4.31 -0.83 3.87
N ARG A 88 -3.30 -0.39 3.15
CA ARG A 88 -2.44 0.74 3.52
C ARG A 88 -2.43 1.77 2.40
N PHE A 89 -2.70 3.01 2.78
CA PHE A 89 -2.58 4.20 1.96
C PHE A 89 -1.52 5.11 2.57
N GLY A 90 -0.40 5.32 1.88
CA GLY A 90 0.74 6.04 2.47
C GLY A 90 1.23 5.36 3.74
N GLN A 91 1.14 6.06 4.86
CA GLN A 91 1.45 5.51 6.20
C GLN A 91 0.20 5.05 6.95
N ALA A 92 -1.00 5.39 6.49
CA ALA A 92 -2.24 5.02 7.12
C ALA A 92 -2.60 3.56 6.87
N LEU A 93 -2.88 2.83 7.94
CA LEU A 93 -3.33 1.43 7.90
C LEU A 93 -4.82 1.37 8.20
N LEU A 94 -5.58 0.75 7.32
CA LEU A 94 -7.02 0.58 7.44
C LEU A 94 -7.37 -0.90 7.50
N PRO A 95 -8.15 -1.35 8.47
CA PRO A 95 -8.68 -2.69 8.46
C PRO A 95 -9.72 -2.84 7.35
N TRP A 96 -9.82 -4.03 6.76
CA TRP A 96 -10.76 -4.31 5.68
C TRP A 96 -12.22 -4.02 6.02
N GLN A 97 -12.60 -4.17 7.29
CA GLN A 97 -13.97 -3.93 7.76
C GLN A 97 -14.42 -2.48 7.61
N ASP A 98 -13.48 -1.53 7.55
CA ASP A 98 -13.76 -0.10 7.45
C ASP A 98 -13.82 0.37 5.99
N VAL A 99 -13.38 -0.46 5.04
CA VAL A 99 -13.35 -0.13 3.61
C VAL A 99 -14.53 -0.78 2.90
N THR A 100 -15.33 0.03 2.21
CA THR A 100 -16.46 -0.45 1.42
C THR A 100 -16.11 -0.59 -0.05
N GLU A 101 -15.35 0.36 -0.59
CA GLU A 101 -15.01 0.42 -2.00
C GLU A 101 -13.61 1.00 -2.21
N PHE A 102 -12.92 0.51 -3.22
CA PHE A 102 -11.78 1.23 -3.80
C PHE A 102 -12.25 2.06 -4.99
N VAL A 103 -11.78 3.28 -5.04
CA VAL A 103 -12.03 4.18 -6.15
C VAL A 103 -10.72 4.45 -6.86
N VAL A 104 -10.70 4.22 -8.17
CA VAL A 104 -9.55 4.48 -9.03
C VAL A 104 -9.94 5.50 -10.05
N ALA A 105 -9.15 6.57 -10.18
CA ALA A 105 -9.31 7.57 -11.23
C ALA A 105 -7.99 7.77 -11.97
N THR A 106 -8.08 8.09 -13.24
CA THR A 106 -6.92 8.43 -14.09
C THR A 106 -7.12 9.81 -14.68
N PRO A 107 -6.87 10.88 -13.86
CA PRO A 107 -7.15 12.25 -14.28
C PRO A 107 -6.23 12.71 -15.42
N ASP A 108 -5.04 12.15 -15.51
CA ASP A 108 -4.02 12.51 -16.51
C ASP A 108 -3.25 11.27 -17.01
N ALA A 109 -2.29 11.51 -17.93
CA ALA A 109 -1.46 10.46 -18.50
C ALA A 109 -0.35 9.97 -17.56
N GLU A 110 0.00 10.75 -16.53
CA GLU A 110 1.15 10.50 -15.66
C GLU A 110 0.77 9.80 -14.38
N HIS A 111 -0.44 10.07 -13.85
CA HIS A 111 -0.87 9.60 -12.55
C HIS A 111 -2.17 8.80 -12.60
N ALA A 112 -2.24 7.83 -11.73
CA ALA A 112 -3.48 7.19 -11.29
C ALA A 112 -3.72 7.56 -9.83
N LEU A 113 -4.95 7.92 -9.50
CA LEU A 113 -5.39 8.19 -8.14
C LEU A 113 -6.06 6.93 -7.60
N ILE A 114 -5.69 6.52 -6.40
CA ILE A 114 -6.28 5.38 -5.71
C ILE A 114 -6.81 5.88 -4.37
N GLY A 115 -8.11 5.79 -4.17
CA GLY A 115 -8.77 6.15 -2.93
C GLY A 115 -9.62 5.03 -2.39
N ALA A 116 -10.22 5.26 -1.23
CA ALA A 116 -11.20 4.34 -0.65
C ALA A 116 -12.40 5.11 -0.10
N ARG A 117 -13.58 4.50 -0.23
CA ARG A 117 -14.77 4.89 0.53
C ARG A 117 -14.81 4.06 1.80
N LEU A 118 -15.09 4.72 2.90
CA LEU A 118 -15.17 4.10 4.20
C LEU A 118 -16.61 3.79 4.57
N ARG A 119 -16.77 2.82 5.45
CA ARG A 119 -18.06 2.53 6.07
C ARG A 119 -18.52 3.74 6.89
N SER A 120 -19.81 3.95 6.95
CA SER A 120 -20.41 4.98 7.82
C SER A 120 -19.97 4.77 9.28
N GLY A 121 -19.43 5.84 9.87
CA GLY A 121 -18.86 5.84 11.21
C GLY A 121 -17.39 5.46 11.32
N ALA A 122 -16.73 5.00 10.25
CA ALA A 122 -15.29 4.82 10.25
C ALA A 122 -14.56 6.18 10.18
N THR A 123 -13.50 6.33 10.97
CA THR A 123 -12.72 7.57 11.01
C THR A 123 -11.78 7.63 9.80
N PRO A 124 -11.81 8.70 9.01
CA PRO A 124 -10.84 8.89 7.93
C PRO A 124 -9.41 8.93 8.49
N PRO A 125 -8.44 8.33 7.81
CA PRO A 125 -7.07 8.35 8.26
C PRO A 125 -6.48 9.75 8.20
N THR A 126 -5.77 10.13 9.26
CA THR A 126 -5.02 11.37 9.32
C THR A 126 -3.57 11.10 8.96
N ASP A 127 -3.22 11.27 7.71
CA ASP A 127 -1.85 11.04 7.21
C ASP A 127 -1.48 12.17 6.23
N PRO A 128 -0.35 12.87 6.46
CA PRO A 128 0.07 13.97 5.58
C PRO A 128 0.43 13.53 4.15
N THR A 129 0.60 12.24 3.91
CA THR A 129 0.86 11.70 2.57
C THR A 129 -0.42 11.49 1.76
N LEU A 130 -1.59 11.61 2.39
CA LEU A 130 -2.88 11.48 1.73
C LEU A 130 -3.33 12.83 1.19
N ALA A 131 -3.69 12.86 -0.07
CA ALA A 131 -4.30 14.05 -0.65
C ALA A 131 -5.79 14.12 -0.24
N PRO A 132 -6.26 15.27 0.28
CA PRO A 132 -7.59 15.34 0.89
C PRO A 132 -8.73 15.34 -0.12
N HIS A 133 -8.60 16.01 -1.23
CA HIS A 133 -9.64 16.13 -2.24
C HIS A 133 -9.06 16.38 -3.62
N HIS A 134 -9.65 15.72 -4.61
CA HIS A 134 -9.37 15.96 -6.02
C HIS A 134 -10.68 15.91 -6.82
N PRO A 135 -10.94 16.85 -7.75
CA PRO A 135 -12.21 16.89 -8.49
C PRO A 135 -12.57 15.60 -9.22
N ALA A 136 -11.55 14.87 -9.72
CA ALA A 136 -11.75 13.60 -10.42
C ALA A 136 -11.82 12.39 -9.48
N MET A 137 -11.72 12.58 -8.15
CA MET A 137 -11.66 11.48 -7.18
C MET A 137 -12.84 11.58 -6.21
N PRO A 138 -13.91 10.79 -6.39
CA PRO A 138 -15.07 10.77 -5.50
C PRO A 138 -14.83 9.93 -4.23
N ALA A 139 -13.66 10.04 -3.64
CA ALA A 139 -13.30 9.42 -2.38
C ALA A 139 -12.78 10.48 -1.40
N PRO A 140 -12.97 10.31 -0.07
CA PRO A 140 -12.61 11.31 0.93
C PRO A 140 -11.09 11.53 1.05
N PHE A 141 -10.28 10.58 0.62
CA PHE A 141 -8.83 10.66 0.56
C PHE A 141 -8.31 9.76 -0.54
N HIS A 142 -7.10 10.03 -1.01
CA HIS A 142 -6.46 9.25 -2.04
C HIS A 142 -4.93 9.37 -2.00
N VAL A 143 -4.28 8.48 -2.71
CA VAL A 143 -2.85 8.55 -3.04
C VAL A 143 -2.69 8.66 -4.55
N ALA A 144 -1.77 9.50 -5.00
CA ALA A 144 -1.39 9.56 -6.40
C ALA A 144 -0.22 8.58 -6.65
N VAL A 145 -0.34 7.75 -7.66
CA VAL A 145 0.70 6.79 -8.05
C VAL A 145 1.06 6.99 -9.52
N PRO A 146 2.31 6.76 -9.92
CA PRO A 146 2.68 6.84 -11.33
C PRO A 146 1.91 5.80 -12.14
N ARG A 147 1.28 6.23 -13.23
CA ARG A 147 0.47 5.35 -14.08
C ARG A 147 1.26 4.15 -14.63
N GLY A 148 2.52 4.35 -14.98
CA GLY A 148 3.38 3.24 -15.47
C GLY A 148 3.74 2.18 -14.42
N LYS A 149 3.43 2.42 -13.13
CA LYS A 149 3.59 1.45 -12.03
C LYS A 149 2.28 0.89 -11.52
N PHE A 150 1.17 1.38 -12.02
CA PHE A 150 -0.16 0.96 -11.63
C PHE A 150 -0.79 0.10 -12.72
N ASP A 151 -1.24 -1.09 -12.35
CA ASP A 151 -1.93 -2.05 -13.20
C ASP A 151 -3.27 -2.38 -12.53
N LEU A 152 -4.35 -1.87 -13.13
CA LEU A 152 -5.72 -2.04 -12.62
C LEU A 152 -6.14 -3.52 -12.63
N ASP A 153 -5.82 -4.26 -13.69
CA ASP A 153 -6.22 -5.66 -13.80
C ASP A 153 -5.52 -6.51 -12.75
N LYS A 154 -4.23 -6.24 -12.52
CA LYS A 154 -3.48 -6.87 -11.45
C LYS A 154 -4.04 -6.51 -10.08
N MET A 155 -4.41 -5.25 -9.85
CA MET A 155 -5.07 -4.83 -8.62
C MET A 155 -6.38 -5.57 -8.41
N VAL A 156 -7.25 -5.62 -9.42
CA VAL A 156 -8.55 -6.32 -9.38
C VAL A 156 -8.36 -7.79 -9.04
N ARG A 157 -7.46 -8.49 -9.74
CA ARG A 157 -7.16 -9.91 -9.45
C ARG A 157 -6.68 -10.13 -8.01
N LYS A 158 -5.82 -9.23 -7.52
CA LYS A 158 -5.28 -9.35 -6.15
C LYS A 158 -6.31 -8.96 -5.09
N VAL A 159 -7.13 -7.93 -5.30
CA VAL A 159 -8.23 -7.56 -4.40
C VAL A 159 -9.19 -8.74 -4.25
N ARG A 160 -9.60 -9.39 -5.33
CA ARG A 160 -10.47 -10.58 -5.25
C ARG A 160 -9.86 -11.75 -4.47
N LYS A 161 -8.53 -11.85 -4.44
CA LYS A 161 -7.84 -12.90 -3.68
C LYS A 161 -7.80 -12.62 -2.18
N TYR A 162 -7.67 -11.35 -1.77
CA TYR A 162 -7.35 -10.97 -0.38
C TYR A 162 -8.45 -10.19 0.32
N ALA A 163 -9.18 -9.37 -0.41
CA ALA A 163 -10.22 -8.55 0.17
C ALA A 163 -11.50 -9.35 0.48
N PRO A 164 -12.34 -8.85 1.37
CA PRO A 164 -13.67 -9.40 1.59
C PRO A 164 -14.50 -9.40 0.30
N PRO A 165 -15.43 -10.37 0.10
CA PRO A 165 -16.18 -10.52 -1.14
C PRO A 165 -17.13 -9.35 -1.46
N HIS A 166 -17.48 -8.54 -0.45
CA HIS A 166 -18.35 -7.39 -0.63
C HIS A 166 -17.61 -6.15 -1.16
N LEU A 167 -16.27 -6.16 -1.14
CA LEU A 167 -15.49 -5.01 -1.58
C LEU A 167 -15.51 -4.87 -3.09
N GLN A 168 -15.87 -3.68 -3.56
CA GLN A 168 -15.93 -3.33 -4.97
C GLN A 168 -14.77 -2.43 -5.37
N ILE A 169 -14.41 -2.48 -6.65
CA ILE A 169 -13.49 -1.53 -7.26
C ILE A 169 -14.30 -0.71 -8.26
N VAL A 170 -14.32 0.58 -8.06
CA VAL A 170 -15.00 1.54 -8.90
C VAL A 170 -13.96 2.35 -9.66
N VAL A 171 -14.13 2.47 -10.95
CA VAL A 171 -13.32 3.36 -11.78
C VAL A 171 -14.11 4.63 -12.02
N ALA A 172 -13.57 5.75 -11.55
CA ALA A 172 -14.15 7.07 -11.79
C ALA A 172 -13.67 7.58 -13.16
N GLU A 173 -14.62 7.81 -14.04
CA GLU A 173 -14.42 8.36 -15.39
C GLU A 173 -15.13 9.72 -15.46
N PRO A 174 -14.77 10.62 -16.38
CA PRO A 174 -15.49 11.89 -16.57
C PRO A 174 -16.98 11.72 -16.88
N SER A 175 -17.36 10.57 -17.44
CA SER A 175 -18.74 10.19 -17.76
C SER A 175 -19.52 9.60 -16.59
N GLY A 176 -18.88 9.32 -15.47
CA GLY A 176 -19.49 8.69 -14.30
C GLY A 176 -18.63 7.57 -13.71
N GLU A 177 -19.21 6.87 -12.76
CA GLU A 177 -18.52 5.75 -12.08
C GLU A 177 -18.88 4.42 -12.74
N ARG A 178 -17.87 3.60 -12.97
CA ARG A 178 -18.03 2.24 -13.51
C ARG A 178 -17.41 1.22 -12.54
N VAL A 179 -18.18 0.21 -12.18
CA VAL A 179 -17.64 -0.92 -11.42
C VAL A 179 -16.68 -1.71 -12.31
N ALA A 180 -15.45 -1.88 -11.86
CA ALA A 180 -14.48 -2.71 -12.57
C ALA A 180 -14.89 -4.18 -12.43
N SER A 181 -15.64 -4.69 -13.44
CA SER A 181 -15.87 -6.10 -13.57
C SER A 181 -14.61 -6.79 -14.13
N GLN A 182 -14.32 -8.00 -13.68
CA GLN A 182 -13.37 -8.83 -14.44
C GLN A 182 -13.95 -9.00 -15.84
N ALA A 183 -13.19 -8.65 -16.87
CA ALA A 183 -13.40 -9.22 -18.16
C ALA A 183 -13.30 -10.75 -17.98
N GLY A 184 -14.38 -11.44 -18.30
CA GLY A 184 -14.49 -12.89 -18.20
C GLY A 184 -13.50 -13.61 -19.08
#